data_02a7af88dea0ede98c72806a53425c23
#
_entry.id   02a7af88dea0ede98c72806a53425c23
#
_cell.length_a   1.000
_cell.length_b   1.000
_cell.length_c   1.000
_cell.angle_alpha   90.00
_cell.angle_beta   90.00
_cell.angle_gamma   90.00
#
_symmetry.space_group_name_H-M   'P 1'
#
loop_
_entity.id
_entity.type
_entity.pdbx_description
1 polymer ?
#
loop_
_entity_poly.entity_id
_entity_poly.type
_entity_poly.pdbx_seq_one_letter_code
_entity_poly.pdbx_strand_id
1 'polypeptide(L)'
;MSQEIILPTLTKLQSVIYQLLLSRGEVGAADLVEASGFKRSTLYKTLYELEEKGLASKKDFKKKLHFKPESPVRLMDSLSSEVEKLERGRDKLAYLLPQLQSMYVGSTQQPIVQVFVGV
;
A
#
# COMPACT_ATOMS: atom_id res chain seq x y z
N MET A 1 16.33 -18.20 -10.30
CA MET A 1 15.33 -18.39 -9.64
C MET A 1 14.89 -17.33 -8.83
N SER A 2 13.86 -16.90 -9.01
CA SER A 2 13.45 -15.82 -8.31
C SER A 2 12.64 -16.24 -7.21
N GLN A 3 12.80 -15.65 -6.11
CA GLN A 3 11.98 -15.88 -5.05
C GLN A 3 11.01 -14.82 -4.99
N GLU A 4 9.78 -15.14 -4.89
CA GLU A 4 8.78 -14.15 -4.73
C GLU A 4 8.76 -13.74 -3.31
N ILE A 5 9.06 -12.50 -3.03
CA ILE A 5 9.02 -11.95 -1.69
C ILE A 5 7.83 -11.02 -1.62
N ILE A 6 6.94 -11.24 -0.68
CA ILE A 6 5.80 -10.33 -0.50
C ILE A 6 6.19 -9.34 0.58
N LEU A 7 6.25 -8.08 0.19
CA LEU A 7 6.73 -7.05 1.09
C LEU A 7 5.61 -6.46 1.93
N PRO A 8 5.91 -6.06 3.16
CA PRO A 8 4.89 -5.48 4.02
C PRO A 8 4.31 -4.22 3.40
N THR A 9 3.04 -3.98 3.63
CA THR A 9 2.28 -2.83 3.15
C THR A 9 2.08 -2.81 1.64
N LEU A 10 2.58 -3.81 0.93
CA LEU A 10 2.39 -3.89 -0.50
C LEU A 10 1.55 -5.11 -0.84
N THR A 11 0.79 -5.01 -1.90
CA THR A 11 0.08 -6.17 -2.39
C THR A 11 1.10 -7.08 -3.06
N LYS A 12 0.68 -8.29 -3.37
CA LYS A 12 1.57 -9.22 -4.05
C LYS A 12 2.03 -8.63 -5.38
N LEU A 13 1.11 -8.06 -6.13
CA LEU A 13 1.46 -7.50 -7.43
C LEU A 13 2.41 -6.31 -7.28
N GLN A 14 2.15 -5.44 -6.31
CA GLN A 14 3.05 -4.33 -6.06
C GLN A 14 4.44 -4.83 -5.69
N SER A 15 4.51 -5.89 -4.87
CA SER A 15 5.78 -6.45 -4.48
C SER A 15 6.55 -6.99 -5.68
N VAL A 16 5.87 -7.70 -6.55
CA VAL A 16 6.50 -8.28 -7.73
C VAL A 16 7.02 -7.19 -8.66
N ILE A 17 6.19 -6.18 -8.91
CA ILE A 17 6.58 -5.12 -9.83
C ILE A 17 7.72 -4.28 -9.24
N TYR A 18 7.69 -4.00 -7.95
CA TYR A 18 8.76 -3.23 -7.34
C TYR A 18 10.08 -4.01 -7.43
N GLN A 19 10.05 -5.31 -7.18
CA GLN A 19 11.26 -6.10 -7.27
C GLN A 19 11.76 -6.17 -8.69
N LEU A 20 10.86 -6.19 -9.65
CA LEU A 20 11.24 -6.16 -11.05
C LEU A 20 11.93 -4.84 -11.38
N LEU A 21 11.40 -3.73 -10.85
CA LEU A 21 12.05 -2.44 -11.05
C LEU A 21 13.44 -2.43 -10.43
N LEU A 22 13.57 -2.98 -9.23
CA LEU A 22 14.87 -2.99 -8.57
C LEU A 22 15.89 -3.76 -9.41
N SER A 23 15.46 -4.82 -10.06
CA SER A 23 16.39 -5.61 -10.84
C SER A 23 16.77 -4.95 -12.14
N ARG A 24 15.90 -4.07 -12.67
CA ARG A 24 16.19 -3.48 -13.96
C ARG A 24 16.66 -2.04 -13.88
N GLY A 25 16.40 -1.35 -12.78
CA GLY A 25 16.73 0.06 -12.69
C GLY A 25 15.73 0.87 -13.47
N GLU A 26 16.16 1.96 -14.06
CA GLU A 26 15.26 2.79 -14.84
C GLU A 26 14.89 2.06 -16.11
N VAL A 27 13.60 1.98 -16.39
CA VAL A 27 13.14 1.19 -17.53
C VAL A 27 11.87 1.80 -18.10
N GLY A 28 11.68 1.63 -19.38
CA GLY A 28 10.45 2.12 -20.02
C GLY A 28 9.26 1.28 -19.60
N ALA A 29 8.12 1.93 -19.42
CA ALA A 29 6.94 1.20 -19.01
C ALA A 29 6.55 0.13 -20.03
N ALA A 30 6.71 0.42 -21.30
CA ALA A 30 6.40 -0.56 -22.35
C ALA A 30 7.29 -1.78 -22.23
N ASP A 31 8.55 -1.58 -21.90
CA ASP A 31 9.48 -2.69 -21.76
C ASP A 31 9.10 -3.55 -20.56
N LEU A 32 8.58 -2.91 -19.51
CA LEU A 32 8.13 -3.65 -18.36
C LEU A 32 6.90 -4.50 -18.68
N VAL A 33 6.03 -3.99 -19.53
CA VAL A 33 4.86 -4.76 -19.93
C VAL A 33 5.32 -6.06 -20.58
N GLU A 34 6.29 -5.95 -21.49
CA GLU A 34 6.79 -7.11 -22.14
C GLU A 34 7.51 -8.05 -21.19
N ALA A 35 8.34 -7.50 -20.33
CA ALA A 35 9.12 -8.32 -19.43
C ALA A 35 8.29 -9.02 -18.37
N SER A 36 7.24 -8.36 -17.92
CA SER A 36 6.45 -8.90 -16.84
C SER A 36 5.37 -9.86 -17.29
N GLY A 37 4.91 -9.72 -18.49
CA GLY A 37 3.79 -10.52 -18.96
C GLY A 37 2.44 -10.08 -18.44
N PHE A 38 2.40 -8.97 -17.69
CA PHE A 38 1.14 -8.48 -17.19
C PHE A 38 0.43 -7.61 -18.21
N LYS A 39 -0.87 -7.44 -18.06
CA LYS A 39 -1.60 -6.57 -18.93
C LYS A 39 -1.12 -5.16 -18.73
N ARG A 40 -1.11 -4.39 -19.81
CA ARG A 40 -0.66 -3.02 -19.76
C ARG A 40 -1.40 -2.20 -18.68
N SER A 41 -2.72 -2.32 -18.64
CA SER A 41 -3.49 -1.53 -17.69
C SER A 41 -3.16 -1.91 -16.25
N THR A 42 -2.96 -3.20 -16.00
CA THR A 42 -2.63 -3.67 -14.67
C THR A 42 -1.25 -3.17 -14.25
N LEU A 43 -0.29 -3.25 -15.17
CA LEU A 43 1.05 -2.81 -14.85
C LEU A 43 1.11 -1.31 -14.59
N TYR A 44 0.46 -0.51 -15.44
CA TYR A 44 0.48 0.93 -15.27
C TYR A 44 -0.18 1.33 -13.96
N LYS A 45 -1.31 0.69 -13.63
CA LYS A 45 -1.97 1.00 -12.38
C LYS A 45 -1.04 0.71 -11.21
N THR A 46 -0.36 -0.44 -11.25
CA THR A 46 0.54 -0.82 -10.17
C THR A 46 1.73 0.13 -10.08
N LEU A 47 2.26 0.55 -11.22
CA LEU A 47 3.37 1.50 -11.21
C LEU A 47 2.96 2.83 -10.59
N TYR A 48 1.77 3.30 -10.89
CA TYR A 48 1.30 4.54 -10.30
C TYR A 48 1.03 4.38 -8.80
N GLU A 49 0.59 3.21 -8.37
CA GLU A 49 0.42 2.94 -6.96
C GLU A 49 1.78 2.96 -6.25
N LEU A 50 2.80 2.40 -6.88
CA LEU A 50 4.13 2.42 -6.29
C LEU A 50 4.67 3.85 -6.23
N GLU A 51 4.38 4.64 -7.25
CA GLU A 51 4.79 6.03 -7.25
C GLU A 51 4.15 6.78 -6.10
N GLU A 52 2.86 6.53 -5.87
CA GLU A 52 2.18 7.18 -4.79
C GLU A 52 2.76 6.80 -3.44
N LYS A 53 3.25 5.60 -3.30
CA LYS A 53 3.86 5.15 -2.08
C LYS A 53 5.31 5.61 -1.92
N GLY A 54 5.83 6.30 -2.91
CA GLY A 54 7.21 6.78 -2.85
C GLY A 54 8.23 5.74 -3.21
N LEU A 55 7.81 4.63 -3.80
CA LEU A 55 8.72 3.54 -4.14
C LEU A 55 9.17 3.56 -5.59
N ALA A 56 8.59 4.41 -6.38
CA ALA A 56 8.99 4.55 -7.78
C ALA A 56 8.83 6.00 -8.21
N SER A 57 9.61 6.41 -9.19
CA SER A 57 9.48 7.74 -9.76
C SER A 57 9.29 7.56 -11.23
N LYS A 58 8.49 8.43 -11.84
CA LYS A 58 8.32 8.35 -13.26
C LYS A 58 9.00 9.53 -13.90
N LYS A 59 9.38 9.38 -15.14
CA LYS A 59 9.93 10.48 -15.85
C LYS A 59 9.72 10.23 -17.31
N ASP A 60 9.55 11.29 -18.08
CA ASP A 60 9.39 11.17 -19.49
C ASP A 60 10.75 11.29 -20.13
N PHE A 61 11.04 10.39 -21.04
CA PHE A 61 12.30 10.45 -21.73
C PHE A 61 11.98 10.22 -23.20
N LYS A 62 12.24 11.19 -24.02
CA LYS A 62 11.95 11.14 -25.46
C LYS A 62 10.52 10.70 -25.73
N LYS A 63 9.61 11.34 -25.02
CA LYS A 63 8.17 11.08 -25.19
C LYS A 63 7.79 9.66 -24.77
N LYS A 64 8.62 8.99 -24.03
CA LYS A 64 8.28 7.68 -23.51
C LYS A 64 8.28 7.74 -21.99
N LEU A 65 7.36 7.01 -21.42
CA LEU A 65 7.23 6.99 -19.98
C LEU A 65 8.19 5.97 -19.38
N HIS A 66 9.04 6.43 -18.50
CA HIS A 66 9.99 5.56 -17.81
C HIS A 66 9.71 5.58 -16.33
N PHE A 67 10.03 4.49 -15.66
CA PHE A 67 9.93 4.43 -14.22
C PHE A 67 11.26 3.94 -13.67
N LYS A 68 11.59 4.38 -12.48
CA LYS A 68 12.78 3.87 -11.81
C LYS A 68 12.41 3.59 -10.36
N PRO A 69 13.08 2.65 -9.72
CA PRO A 69 12.76 2.35 -8.32
C PRO A 69 13.39 3.38 -7.41
N GLU A 70 12.73 3.65 -6.29
CA GLU A 70 13.33 4.43 -5.24
C GLU A 70 13.97 3.47 -4.25
N SER A 71 14.79 3.98 -3.36
CA SER A 71 15.54 3.14 -2.44
C SER A 71 14.64 2.29 -1.56
N PRO A 72 15.01 1.03 -1.33
CA PRO A 72 14.21 0.19 -0.44
C PRO A 72 14.08 0.72 0.98
N VAL A 73 14.93 1.66 1.37
CA VAL A 73 14.81 2.28 2.69
C VAL A 73 13.45 2.96 2.81
N ARG A 74 12.88 3.37 1.70
CA ARG A 74 11.57 4.00 1.73
C ARG A 74 10.46 3.06 2.17
N LEU A 75 10.70 1.75 2.08
CA LEU A 75 9.73 0.80 2.60
C LEU A 75 9.65 0.92 4.12
N MET A 76 10.77 1.17 4.78
CA MET A 76 10.75 1.36 6.22
C MET A 76 10.02 2.64 6.58
N ASP A 77 10.27 3.70 5.83
CA ASP A 77 9.58 4.97 6.07
C ASP A 77 8.08 4.83 5.86
N SER A 78 7.71 4.12 4.83
CA SER A 78 6.31 3.90 4.52
C SER A 78 5.65 3.09 5.63
N LEU A 79 6.33 2.07 6.13
CA LEU A 79 5.80 1.25 7.19
C LEU A 79 5.65 2.04 8.48
N SER A 80 6.65 2.86 8.81
CA SER A 80 6.58 3.68 10.01
C SER A 80 5.40 4.66 9.94
N SER A 81 5.19 5.22 8.76
CA SER A 81 4.09 6.14 8.56
C SER A 81 2.74 5.43 8.76
N GLU A 82 2.64 4.20 8.27
CA GLU A 82 1.41 3.43 8.44
C GLU A 82 1.16 3.10 9.91
N VAL A 83 2.22 2.78 10.66
CA VAL A 83 2.09 2.49 12.06
C VAL A 83 1.57 3.72 12.80
N GLU A 84 2.16 4.89 12.53
CA GLU A 84 1.72 6.11 13.17
C GLU A 84 0.27 6.42 12.85
N LYS A 85 -0.11 6.21 11.61
CA LYS A 85 -1.46 6.49 11.20
C LYS A 85 -2.45 5.57 11.92
N LEU A 86 -2.09 4.30 12.05
CA LEU A 86 -2.94 3.35 12.75
C LEU A 86 -3.04 3.66 14.24
N GLU A 87 -1.94 4.12 14.83
CA GLU A 87 -1.97 4.49 16.24
C GLU A 87 -2.88 5.68 16.47
N ARG A 88 -2.81 6.67 15.61
CA ARG A 88 -3.70 7.83 15.72
C ARG A 88 -5.14 7.42 15.52
N GLY A 89 -5.37 6.50 14.58
CA GLY A 89 -6.71 6.00 14.33
C GLY A 89 -7.27 5.25 15.53
N ARG A 90 -6.42 4.46 16.18
CA ARG A 90 -6.83 3.73 17.37
C ARG A 90 -7.22 4.69 18.49
N ASP A 91 -6.41 5.73 18.69
CA ASP A 91 -6.71 6.70 19.74
C ASP A 91 -8.03 7.43 19.45
N LYS A 92 -8.23 7.78 18.20
CA LYS A 92 -9.45 8.44 17.82
C LYS A 92 -10.65 7.53 18.02
N LEU A 93 -10.50 6.27 17.64
CA LEU A 93 -11.57 5.30 17.78
C LEU A 93 -11.90 5.09 19.26
N ALA A 94 -10.88 5.02 20.11
CA ALA A 94 -11.12 4.86 21.54
C ALA A 94 -11.91 6.03 22.08
N TYR A 95 -11.63 7.23 21.59
CA TYR A 95 -12.35 8.41 22.02
C TYR A 95 -13.80 8.37 21.56
N LEU A 96 -14.04 7.86 20.36
CA LEU A 96 -15.39 7.82 19.79
C LEU A 96 -16.19 6.59 20.19
N LEU A 97 -15.52 5.61 20.77
CA LEU A 97 -16.17 4.34 21.04
C LEU A 97 -17.43 4.44 21.88
N PRO A 98 -17.46 5.24 22.97
CA PRO A 98 -18.70 5.32 23.75
C PRO A 98 -19.88 5.83 22.92
N GLN A 99 -19.63 6.77 22.03
CA GLN A 99 -20.67 7.30 21.19
C GLN A 99 -21.17 6.23 20.22
N LEU A 100 -20.24 5.48 19.65
CA LEU A 100 -20.61 4.43 18.72
C LEU A 100 -21.37 3.32 19.43
N GLN A 101 -20.99 3.02 20.65
CA GLN A 101 -21.71 2.02 21.40
C GLN A 101 -23.12 2.45 21.74
N SER A 102 -23.31 3.74 22.03
CA SER A 102 -24.65 4.25 22.26
C SER A 102 -25.51 4.07 21.02
N MET A 103 -24.94 4.29 19.85
CA MET A 103 -25.67 4.10 18.61
C MET A 103 -26.04 2.63 18.42
N TYR A 104 -25.11 1.75 18.74
CA TYR A 104 -25.32 0.34 18.58
C TYR A 104 -26.45 -0.13 19.47
N VAL A 105 -26.47 0.29 20.74
CA VAL A 105 -27.54 -0.09 21.64
C VAL A 105 -28.86 0.44 21.14
N GLY A 106 -28.88 1.68 20.69
CA GLY A 106 -30.12 2.28 20.21
C GLY A 106 -30.65 1.57 18.99
N SER A 107 -29.76 1.12 18.09
CA SER A 107 -30.25 0.52 16.87
C SER A 107 -30.65 -0.92 17.06
N THR A 108 -30.00 -1.66 17.97
CA THR A 108 -30.35 -3.05 18.14
C THR A 108 -31.35 -3.24 19.23
N GLN A 109 -31.54 -2.21 20.09
CA GLN A 109 -32.45 -2.31 21.17
C GLN A 109 -32.14 -3.49 22.08
N GLN A 110 -30.90 -3.83 22.20
CA GLN A 110 -30.53 -4.88 23.08
C GLN A 110 -29.86 -4.32 24.26
N PRO A 111 -30.06 -4.89 25.38
CA PRO A 111 -29.43 -4.37 26.58
C PRO A 111 -28.00 -4.74 26.47
N ILE A 112 -27.20 -3.88 26.84
CA ILE A 112 -25.91 -4.06 26.80
C ILE A 112 -25.43 -4.95 27.64
N VAL A 113 -24.70 -5.85 27.29
CA VAL A 113 -24.30 -6.71 28.04
C VAL A 113 -23.00 -6.54 28.48
N GLN A 114 -22.13 -6.29 27.85
CA GLN A 114 -20.93 -6.13 28.32
C GLN A 114 -20.02 -5.54 27.45
N VAL A 115 -19.02 -5.19 27.80
CA VAL A 115 -18.25 -4.50 27.06
C VAL A 115 -17.00 -4.98 27.22
N PHE A 116 -16.25 -5.12 26.48
CA PHE A 116 -15.13 -5.60 26.59
C PHE A 116 -14.22 -4.75 26.37
N VAL A 117 -13.44 -4.79 26.66
CA VAL A 117 -12.65 -4.10 26.83
C VAL A 117 -11.41 -4.47 26.52
N GLY A 118 -10.77 -4.22 26.49
CA GLY A 118 -9.76 -4.50 26.13
C GLY A 118 -9.19 -4.83 25.40
N VAL A 119 -9.09 -4.79 25.24
CA VAL A 119 -8.55 -5.11 24.51
C VAL A 119 -7.80 -4.60 24.13
#